data_7f0470479fed6cac6b67b2c4a01b6982
#
_entry.id   7f0470479fed6cac6b67b2c4a01b6982
#
_cell.length_a   1.000
_cell.length_b   1.000
_cell.length_c   1.000
_cell.angle_alpha   90.00
_cell.angle_beta   90.00
_cell.angle_gamma   90.00
#
_symmetry.space_group_name_H-M   'P 1'
#
loop_
_entity.id
_entity.type
_entity.pdbx_description
1 polymer ?
#
loop_
_entity_poly.entity_id
_entity_poly.type
_entity_poly.pdbx_seq_one_letter_code
_entity_poly.pdbx_strand_id
1 'polypeptide(L)'
;MSMWLDHKYIGTLSTRLEKFTRKGDYLYNFRCPICGDSQTHKNKARGYTFAQKGGMFYKCHNCQASMTLGSLIKAVDPNLYKEYCLERYKEGESGRKAHKEHNFIFKKVVFESSRKDNAMKGLIVPLRKMPKDHDVVKYVTERKIPKDKFSQLYFVDDATKMREFAPGYEEKIVGNEPRLILPFFDEDDNLVGLSGRAITNHKIRYLTMRIIEDAPMIFGLNTVDKSQTILVTEGPIDSLFLPNSVASGNANLKSVGDYLPKDKLVLIYDNEPRNKEVMREMKRAIEEGFSVCIWPDDMKEKDINDMVRVSNLSVDEVIDVINKNTFSGPTALLKFNSWRIA
;
A
#
# COMPACT_ATOMS: atom_id res chain seq x y z
N MET A 1 -13.35 -36.35 2.22
CA MET A 1 -12.25 -35.69 1.48
C MET A 1 -11.18 -36.72 1.22
N SER A 2 -10.84 -37.03 -0.04
CA SER A 2 -9.87 -38.09 -0.32
C SER A 2 -8.46 -37.53 -0.25
N MET A 3 -7.77 -37.81 0.84
CA MET A 3 -6.36 -37.49 1.08
C MET A 3 -5.44 -38.04 -0.03
N TRP A 4 -5.82 -39.17 -0.65
CA TRP A 4 -5.04 -39.76 -1.73
C TRP A 4 -5.02 -38.88 -2.98
N LEU A 5 -6.12 -38.21 -3.28
CA LEU A 5 -6.22 -37.29 -4.41
C LEU A 5 -5.35 -36.05 -4.18
N ASP A 6 -5.40 -35.50 -2.97
CA ASP A 6 -4.51 -34.40 -2.58
C ASP A 6 -3.04 -34.81 -2.69
N HIS A 7 -2.71 -36.05 -2.26
CA HIS A 7 -1.35 -36.59 -2.38
C HIS A 7 -0.91 -36.77 -3.85
N LYS A 8 -1.81 -37.24 -4.73
CA LYS A 8 -1.56 -37.35 -6.17
C LYS A 8 -1.23 -35.98 -6.76
N TYR A 9 -2.07 -34.98 -6.48
CA TYR A 9 -1.93 -33.67 -7.10
C TYR A 9 -0.78 -32.83 -6.54
N ILE A 10 -0.37 -33.00 -5.28
CA ILE A 10 0.86 -32.37 -4.80
C ILE A 10 2.09 -32.99 -5.48
N GLY A 11 2.05 -34.29 -5.75
CA GLY A 11 3.08 -34.98 -6.53
C GLY A 11 3.18 -34.46 -7.97
N THR A 12 2.05 -34.24 -8.64
CA THR A 12 2.02 -33.64 -9.99
C THR A 12 2.51 -32.20 -9.98
N LEU A 13 2.12 -31.42 -8.94
CA LEU A 13 2.55 -30.04 -8.78
C LEU A 13 4.05 -29.90 -8.50
N SER A 14 4.70 -30.95 -7.98
CA SER A 14 6.11 -30.95 -7.56
C SER A 14 7.08 -30.48 -8.63
N THR A 15 6.79 -30.77 -9.91
CA THR A 15 7.61 -30.34 -11.05
C THR A 15 7.64 -28.83 -11.28
N ARG A 16 6.69 -28.10 -10.69
CA ARG A 16 6.56 -26.65 -10.76
C ARG A 16 6.95 -25.95 -9.46
N LEU A 17 7.37 -26.73 -8.46
CA LEU A 17 7.76 -26.23 -7.15
C LEU A 17 9.27 -26.34 -6.96
N GLU A 18 9.95 -25.23 -6.78
CA GLU A 18 11.38 -25.22 -6.54
C GLU A 18 11.74 -25.90 -5.21
N LYS A 19 12.79 -26.72 -5.21
CA LYS A 19 13.31 -27.42 -4.04
C LYS A 19 12.28 -28.29 -3.32
N PHE A 20 11.41 -28.90 -4.07
CA PHE A 20 10.42 -29.82 -3.55
C PHE A 20 11.07 -31.03 -2.88
N THR A 21 10.75 -31.28 -1.62
CA THR A 21 11.29 -32.37 -0.80
C THR A 21 10.19 -32.98 0.04
N ARG A 22 10.07 -34.30 0.03
CA ARG A 22 9.22 -35.04 0.96
C ARG A 22 9.91 -35.14 2.32
N LYS A 23 9.25 -34.70 3.39
CA LYS A 23 9.74 -34.71 4.78
C LYS A 23 9.09 -35.78 5.63
N GLY A 24 7.97 -36.35 5.19
CA GLY A 24 7.21 -37.36 5.90
C GLY A 24 5.95 -37.74 5.13
N ASP A 25 5.08 -38.54 5.74
CA ASP A 25 3.80 -38.86 5.15
C ASP A 25 2.91 -37.62 5.13
N TYR A 26 2.47 -37.29 3.91
CA TYR A 26 1.68 -36.07 3.62
C TYR A 26 2.35 -34.77 4.08
N LEU A 27 3.68 -34.76 4.25
CA LEU A 27 4.47 -33.57 4.61
C LEU A 27 5.51 -33.30 3.55
N TYR A 28 5.38 -32.14 2.88
CA TYR A 28 6.31 -31.70 1.84
C TYR A 28 6.80 -30.29 2.14
N ASN A 29 8.06 -30.05 1.80
CA ASN A 29 8.70 -28.74 1.91
C ASN A 29 9.19 -28.29 0.53
N PHE A 30 9.00 -27.04 0.20
CA PHE A 30 9.44 -26.44 -1.05
C PHE A 30 9.56 -24.94 -0.91
N ARG A 31 10.20 -24.32 -1.87
CA ARG A 31 10.28 -22.87 -1.95
C ARG A 31 8.90 -22.29 -2.21
N CYS A 32 8.53 -21.26 -1.44
CA CYS A 32 7.19 -20.67 -1.52
C CYS A 32 6.92 -20.12 -2.92
N PRO A 33 5.90 -20.60 -3.64
CA PRO A 33 5.57 -20.07 -4.96
C PRO A 33 4.85 -18.71 -4.92
N ILE A 34 4.42 -18.27 -3.71
CA ILE A 34 3.70 -17.02 -3.54
C ILE A 34 4.68 -15.86 -3.32
N CYS A 35 5.67 -16.01 -2.43
CA CYS A 35 6.62 -14.94 -2.10
C CYS A 35 8.05 -15.20 -2.60
N GLY A 36 8.31 -16.35 -3.23
CA GLY A 36 9.65 -16.71 -3.70
C GLY A 36 10.70 -16.93 -2.60
N ASP A 37 10.29 -16.97 -1.31
CA ASP A 37 11.18 -17.01 -0.14
C ASP A 37 12.22 -15.88 -0.12
N SER A 38 13.44 -16.12 0.32
CA SER A 38 14.49 -15.12 0.37
C SER A 38 15.14 -14.92 -1.02
N GLN A 39 15.22 -13.69 -1.47
CA GLN A 39 15.93 -13.33 -2.70
C GLN A 39 17.45 -13.46 -2.56
N THR A 40 17.98 -13.16 -1.39
CA THR A 40 19.42 -13.22 -1.09
C THR A 40 19.93 -14.64 -0.79
N HIS A 41 19.06 -15.52 -0.26
CA HIS A 41 19.42 -16.89 0.09
C HIS A 41 18.59 -17.91 -0.69
N LYS A 42 18.97 -18.16 -1.94
CA LYS A 42 18.30 -19.12 -2.84
C LYS A 42 18.15 -20.54 -2.29
N ASN A 43 18.81 -20.85 -1.18
CA ASN A 43 18.78 -22.18 -0.55
C ASN A 43 17.63 -22.37 0.45
N LYS A 44 16.88 -21.34 0.82
CA LYS A 44 15.78 -21.45 1.78
C LYS A 44 14.51 -21.94 1.09
N ALA A 45 13.82 -22.89 1.74
CA ALA A 45 12.51 -23.40 1.35
C ALA A 45 11.62 -23.40 2.60
N ARG A 46 10.65 -22.49 2.68
CA ARG A 46 9.80 -22.23 3.85
C ARG A 46 8.33 -22.47 3.60
N GLY A 47 7.96 -22.92 2.41
CA GLY A 47 6.63 -23.41 2.09
C GLY A 47 6.49 -24.87 2.51
N TYR A 48 5.39 -25.20 3.18
CA TYR A 48 5.07 -26.56 3.63
C TYR A 48 3.64 -26.93 3.25
N THR A 49 3.45 -28.16 2.75
CA THR A 49 2.12 -28.77 2.73
C THR A 49 2.08 -29.91 3.72
N PHE A 50 0.96 -30.04 4.43
CA PHE A 50 0.74 -31.01 5.49
C PHE A 50 -0.73 -31.41 5.59
N ALA A 51 -0.97 -32.61 6.15
CA ALA A 51 -2.32 -33.09 6.40
C ALA A 51 -2.99 -32.36 7.56
N GLN A 52 -4.22 -31.89 7.38
CA GLN A 52 -5.05 -31.31 8.44
C GLN A 52 -6.53 -31.49 8.12
N LYS A 53 -7.34 -31.89 9.11
CA LYS A 53 -8.81 -31.99 8.99
C LYS A 53 -9.30 -32.76 7.75
N GLY A 54 -8.61 -33.84 7.37
CA GLY A 54 -9.01 -34.72 6.27
C GLY A 54 -8.65 -34.20 4.85
N GLY A 55 -7.79 -33.19 4.74
CA GLY A 55 -7.24 -32.69 3.48
C GLY A 55 -5.81 -32.20 3.65
N MET A 56 -5.18 -31.74 2.58
CA MET A 56 -3.87 -31.13 2.64
C MET A 56 -3.97 -29.60 2.63
N PHE A 57 -3.16 -28.98 3.47
CA PHE A 57 -3.05 -27.54 3.63
C PHE A 57 -1.63 -27.08 3.35
N TYR A 58 -1.52 -25.87 2.83
CA TYR A 58 -0.26 -25.18 2.61
C TYR A 58 -0.07 -24.05 3.61
N LYS A 59 1.17 -23.88 4.09
CA LYS A 59 1.59 -22.73 4.88
C LYS A 59 3.03 -22.35 4.53
N CYS A 60 3.27 -21.05 4.38
CA CYS A 60 4.61 -20.49 4.25
C CYS A 60 5.03 -19.80 5.56
N HIS A 61 6.20 -20.17 6.10
CA HIS A 61 6.76 -19.53 7.29
C HIS A 61 7.46 -18.20 7.01
N ASN A 62 7.60 -17.80 5.76
CA ASN A 62 8.14 -16.49 5.37
C ASN A 62 7.03 -15.43 5.25
N CYS A 63 6.10 -15.60 4.31
CA CYS A 63 5.02 -14.64 4.08
C CYS A 63 3.73 -14.94 4.84
N GLN A 64 3.69 -16.00 5.65
CA GLN A 64 2.53 -16.47 6.42
C GLN A 64 1.31 -16.86 5.56
N ALA A 65 1.44 -16.94 4.24
CA ALA A 65 0.38 -17.45 3.38
C ALA A 65 -0.06 -18.83 3.85
N SER A 66 -1.39 -19.01 4.03
CA SER A 66 -2.00 -20.26 4.46
C SER A 66 -3.26 -20.51 3.65
N MET A 67 -3.36 -21.72 3.03
CA MET A 67 -4.47 -22.05 2.15
C MET A 67 -4.64 -23.57 1.98
N THR A 68 -5.76 -23.97 1.40
CA THR A 68 -5.97 -25.38 1.01
C THR A 68 -5.06 -25.76 -0.15
N LEU A 69 -4.79 -27.05 -0.30
CA LEU A 69 -4.03 -27.54 -1.46
C LEU A 69 -4.66 -27.13 -2.80
N GLY A 70 -5.99 -27.19 -2.91
CA GLY A 70 -6.67 -26.73 -4.13
C GLY A 70 -6.39 -25.26 -4.47
N SER A 71 -6.35 -24.39 -3.46
CA SER A 71 -6.00 -22.97 -3.67
C SER A 71 -4.54 -22.78 -4.07
N LEU A 72 -3.63 -23.59 -3.53
CA LEU A 72 -2.22 -23.59 -3.93
C LEU A 72 -2.07 -24.06 -5.40
N ILE A 73 -2.73 -25.17 -5.78
CA ILE A 73 -2.72 -25.67 -7.17
C ILE A 73 -3.21 -24.59 -8.12
N LYS A 74 -4.32 -23.91 -7.78
CA LYS A 74 -4.88 -22.82 -8.58
C LYS A 74 -3.90 -21.65 -8.75
N ALA A 75 -3.17 -21.32 -7.72
CA ALA A 75 -2.19 -20.22 -7.75
C ALA A 75 -0.96 -20.55 -8.59
N VAL A 76 -0.52 -21.83 -8.62
CA VAL A 76 0.69 -22.27 -9.33
C VAL A 76 0.37 -22.70 -10.75
N ASP A 77 -0.73 -23.45 -10.95
CA ASP A 77 -1.17 -23.97 -12.23
C ASP A 77 -2.70 -24.04 -12.35
N PRO A 78 -3.33 -23.03 -12.97
CA PRO A 78 -4.77 -23.00 -13.18
C PRO A 78 -5.33 -24.15 -14.03
N ASN A 79 -4.53 -24.75 -14.92
CA ASN A 79 -4.98 -25.88 -15.73
C ASN A 79 -5.00 -27.17 -14.91
N LEU A 80 -3.94 -27.43 -14.16
CA LEU A 80 -3.90 -28.53 -13.19
C LEU A 80 -5.02 -28.44 -12.16
N TYR A 81 -5.40 -27.21 -11.76
CA TYR A 81 -6.53 -26.99 -10.86
C TYR A 81 -7.88 -27.44 -11.46
N LYS A 82 -8.09 -27.22 -12.77
CA LYS A 82 -9.30 -27.71 -13.44
C LYS A 82 -9.37 -29.23 -13.43
N GLU A 83 -8.25 -29.90 -13.69
CA GLU A 83 -8.16 -31.36 -13.62
C GLU A 83 -8.42 -31.88 -12.21
N TYR A 84 -7.82 -31.27 -11.21
CA TYR A 84 -8.03 -31.57 -9.80
C TYR A 84 -9.51 -31.44 -9.40
N CYS A 85 -10.19 -30.38 -9.80
CA CYS A 85 -11.61 -30.18 -9.53
C CYS A 85 -12.47 -31.23 -10.24
N LEU A 86 -12.15 -31.57 -11.49
CA LEU A 86 -12.89 -32.55 -12.28
C LEU A 86 -12.77 -33.97 -11.67
N GLU A 87 -11.56 -34.33 -11.22
CA GLU A 87 -11.32 -35.65 -10.62
C GLU A 87 -11.99 -35.74 -9.24
N ARG A 88 -11.96 -34.71 -8.42
CA ARG A 88 -12.73 -34.63 -7.18
C ARG A 88 -14.22 -34.75 -7.39
N TYR A 89 -14.76 -34.18 -8.46
CA TYR A 89 -16.15 -34.32 -8.84
C TYR A 89 -16.50 -35.78 -9.20
N LYS A 90 -15.65 -36.48 -9.98
CA LYS A 90 -15.83 -37.87 -10.37
C LYS A 90 -15.82 -38.83 -9.16
N GLU A 91 -15.03 -38.54 -8.15
CA GLU A 91 -14.94 -39.32 -6.90
C GLU A 91 -16.11 -39.06 -5.94
N GLY A 92 -17.16 -38.37 -6.37
CA GLY A 92 -18.33 -38.09 -5.54
C GLY A 92 -18.09 -37.04 -4.44
N GLU A 93 -16.94 -36.41 -4.44
CA GLU A 93 -16.62 -35.31 -3.53
C GLU A 93 -17.14 -33.96 -4.06
N SER A 94 -18.24 -33.98 -4.79
CA SER A 94 -18.96 -32.75 -5.10
C SER A 94 -19.47 -32.17 -3.79
N GLY A 95 -18.79 -31.19 -3.28
CA GLY A 95 -19.24 -30.36 -2.14
C GLY A 95 -20.51 -29.57 -2.48
N ARG A 96 -21.53 -30.26 -2.98
CA ARG A 96 -22.88 -29.75 -3.07
C ARG A 96 -23.61 -29.99 -1.75
N LYS A 97 -23.27 -29.22 -0.75
CA LYS A 97 -24.34 -28.44 -0.14
C LYS A 97 -24.69 -27.38 -1.18
N ALA A 98 -25.99 -27.40 -1.61
CA ALA A 98 -26.50 -26.46 -2.59
C ALA A 98 -25.79 -25.10 -2.44
N HIS A 99 -25.07 -24.68 -3.48
CA HIS A 99 -24.70 -23.27 -3.61
C HIS A 99 -26.04 -22.52 -3.67
N LYS A 100 -26.50 -22.03 -2.51
CA LYS A 100 -27.08 -20.71 -2.54
C LYS A 100 -26.00 -19.88 -3.22
N GLU A 101 -26.31 -19.30 -4.34
CA GLU A 101 -25.59 -18.14 -4.84
C GLU A 101 -25.62 -17.11 -3.71
N HIS A 102 -24.73 -17.28 -2.76
CA HIS A 102 -24.26 -16.17 -2.02
C HIS A 102 -23.46 -15.40 -3.06
N ASN A 103 -24.06 -14.37 -3.63
CA ASN A 103 -23.36 -13.18 -4.00
C ASN A 103 -22.47 -12.87 -2.79
N PHE A 104 -21.27 -13.41 -2.81
CA PHE A 104 -20.17 -12.94 -2.00
C PHE A 104 -19.83 -11.55 -2.57
N ILE A 105 -20.65 -10.58 -2.26
CA ILE A 105 -20.15 -9.28 -1.89
C ILE A 105 -19.28 -9.63 -0.70
N PHE A 106 -18.03 -9.99 -0.99
CA PHE A 106 -17.01 -10.10 0.03
C PHE A 106 -17.12 -8.83 0.83
N LYS A 107 -17.32 -8.96 2.13
CA LYS A 107 -16.99 -7.93 3.09
C LYS A 107 -15.46 -7.78 3.08
N LYS A 108 -14.91 -7.40 1.93
CA LYS A 108 -13.50 -7.10 1.69
C LYS A 108 -13.01 -6.10 2.74
N VAL A 109 -13.92 -5.16 3.10
CA VAL A 109 -13.67 -4.08 4.05
C VAL A 109 -13.34 -4.57 5.47
N VAL A 110 -13.94 -5.66 5.97
CA VAL A 110 -13.71 -6.11 7.37
C VAL A 110 -12.43 -6.94 7.50
N PHE A 111 -12.07 -7.73 6.48
CA PHE A 111 -10.83 -8.50 6.47
C PHE A 111 -9.60 -7.61 6.22
N GLU A 112 -9.70 -6.62 5.33
CA GLU A 112 -8.64 -5.66 5.06
C GLU A 112 -8.33 -4.79 6.29
N SER A 113 -9.36 -4.32 7.01
CA SER A 113 -9.14 -3.53 8.22
C SER A 113 -8.47 -4.33 9.34
N SER A 114 -8.81 -5.61 9.51
CA SER A 114 -8.20 -6.45 10.54
C SER A 114 -6.74 -6.80 10.21
N ARG A 115 -6.39 -7.01 8.94
CA ARG A 115 -5.01 -7.29 8.52
C ARG A 115 -4.11 -6.07 8.73
N LYS A 116 -4.55 -4.90 8.31
CA LYS A 116 -3.85 -3.63 8.52
C LYS A 116 -3.73 -3.29 10.01
N ASP A 117 -4.80 -3.48 10.79
CA ASP A 117 -4.76 -3.28 12.24
C ASP A 117 -3.79 -4.26 12.93
N ASN A 118 -3.76 -5.52 12.50
CA ASN A 118 -2.82 -6.51 13.03
C ASN A 118 -1.36 -6.17 12.69
N ALA A 119 -1.10 -5.58 11.52
CA ALA A 119 0.22 -5.09 11.16
C ALA A 119 0.73 -4.01 12.13
N MET A 120 -0.17 -3.29 12.80
CA MET A 120 0.16 -2.25 13.80
C MET A 120 0.51 -2.82 15.19
N LYS A 121 0.58 -4.15 15.36
CA LYS A 121 1.02 -4.87 16.58
C LYS A 121 0.30 -4.45 17.88
N GLY A 122 -0.87 -3.82 17.78
CA GLY A 122 -1.58 -3.25 18.94
C GLY A 122 -0.92 -2.01 19.56
N LEU A 123 0.23 -1.57 19.04
CA LEU A 123 0.99 -0.41 19.55
C LEU A 123 0.54 0.90 18.92
N ILE A 124 0.00 0.83 17.70
CA ILE A 124 -0.52 1.96 16.94
C ILE A 124 -2.02 1.73 16.74
N VAL A 125 -2.83 2.71 17.13
CA VAL A 125 -4.28 2.60 17.17
C VAL A 125 -4.91 3.21 15.92
N PRO A 126 -5.86 2.52 15.24
CA PRO A 126 -6.60 3.13 14.14
C PRO A 126 -7.35 4.39 14.56
N LEU A 127 -7.24 5.47 13.78
CA LEU A 127 -7.86 6.75 14.09
C LEU A 127 -9.38 6.63 14.28
N ARG A 128 -10.03 5.75 13.53
CA ARG A 128 -11.48 5.47 13.64
C ARG A 128 -11.93 4.92 15.00
N LYS A 129 -10.98 4.40 15.81
CA LYS A 129 -11.24 3.90 17.18
C LYS A 129 -11.03 4.97 18.25
N MET A 130 -10.52 6.15 17.88
CA MET A 130 -10.25 7.22 18.82
C MET A 130 -11.54 7.98 19.18
N PRO A 131 -11.69 8.40 20.45
CA PRO A 131 -12.78 9.28 20.90
C PRO A 131 -12.82 10.58 20.08
N LYS A 132 -14.02 11.11 19.83
CA LYS A 132 -14.19 12.33 19.02
C LYS A 132 -13.51 13.58 19.63
N ASP A 133 -13.37 13.61 20.93
CA ASP A 133 -12.73 14.68 21.71
C ASP A 133 -11.22 14.48 21.88
N HIS A 134 -10.66 13.39 21.36
CA HIS A 134 -9.22 13.14 21.43
C HIS A 134 -8.43 14.13 20.57
N ASP A 135 -7.26 14.55 21.02
CA ASP A 135 -6.45 15.60 20.37
C ASP A 135 -6.04 15.25 18.93
N VAL A 136 -5.77 13.98 18.63
CA VAL A 136 -5.51 13.58 17.25
C VAL A 136 -6.73 13.75 16.34
N VAL A 137 -7.95 13.53 16.86
CA VAL A 137 -9.19 13.71 16.08
C VAL A 137 -9.46 15.20 15.87
N LYS A 138 -9.23 16.03 16.88
CA LYS A 138 -9.26 17.50 16.75
C LYS A 138 -8.27 17.95 15.69
N TYR A 139 -7.02 17.49 15.76
CA TYR A 139 -5.96 17.83 14.81
C TYR A 139 -6.33 17.54 13.36
N VAL A 140 -6.85 16.32 13.04
CA VAL A 140 -7.24 15.98 11.66
C VAL A 140 -8.50 16.74 11.23
N THR A 141 -9.40 17.06 12.15
CA THR A 141 -10.60 17.86 11.89
C THR A 141 -10.26 19.33 11.60
N GLU A 142 -9.35 19.94 12.36
CA GLU A 142 -8.84 21.29 12.10
C GLU A 142 -8.11 21.41 10.77
N ARG A 143 -7.46 20.32 10.32
CA ARG A 143 -6.87 20.21 8.99
C ARG A 143 -7.90 19.97 7.89
N LYS A 144 -9.17 19.80 8.23
CA LYS A 144 -10.27 19.49 7.32
C LYS A 144 -10.06 18.20 6.52
N ILE A 145 -9.28 17.24 7.04
CA ILE A 145 -9.11 15.95 6.40
C ILE A 145 -10.46 15.26 6.23
N PRO A 146 -10.82 14.74 5.03
CA PRO A 146 -12.11 14.10 4.80
C PRO A 146 -12.31 12.88 5.73
N LYS A 147 -13.52 12.75 6.32
CA LYS A 147 -13.80 11.69 7.31
C LYS A 147 -13.70 10.28 6.77
N ASP A 148 -14.01 10.08 5.49
CA ASP A 148 -13.84 8.78 4.80
C ASP A 148 -12.37 8.34 4.75
N LYS A 149 -11.42 9.27 4.82
CA LYS A 149 -9.97 9.00 4.86
C LYS A 149 -9.45 8.60 6.25
N PHE A 150 -10.24 8.75 7.30
CA PHE A 150 -9.83 8.37 8.66
C PHE A 150 -9.51 6.88 8.81
N SER A 151 -10.06 6.04 7.93
CA SER A 151 -9.73 4.60 7.87
C SER A 151 -8.29 4.31 7.46
N GLN A 152 -7.61 5.26 6.81
CA GLN A 152 -6.22 5.16 6.38
C GLN A 152 -5.23 5.70 7.43
N LEU A 153 -5.73 6.29 8.51
CA LEU A 153 -4.95 7.00 9.51
C LEU A 153 -4.93 6.26 10.84
N TYR A 154 -3.81 6.38 11.53
CA TYR A 154 -3.59 5.76 12.83
C TYR A 154 -2.99 6.77 13.80
N PHE A 155 -2.87 6.37 15.07
CA PHE A 155 -2.34 7.20 16.14
C PHE A 155 -1.41 6.41 17.04
N VAL A 156 -0.35 7.05 17.48
CA VAL A 156 0.52 6.58 18.55
C VAL A 156 0.65 7.68 19.60
N ASP A 157 0.45 7.32 20.86
CA ASP A 157 0.59 8.21 22.01
C ASP A 157 2.05 8.55 22.35
N ASP A 158 2.94 7.60 22.05
CA ASP A 158 4.38 7.67 22.30
C ASP A 158 5.15 7.23 21.06
N ALA A 159 5.87 8.16 20.44
CA ALA A 159 6.63 7.91 19.21
C ALA A 159 7.67 6.80 19.38
N THR A 160 8.16 6.52 20.60
CA THR A 160 9.14 5.44 20.84
C THR A 160 8.61 4.06 20.48
N LYS A 161 7.29 3.85 20.54
CA LYS A 161 6.63 2.61 20.12
C LYS A 161 6.82 2.31 18.62
N MET A 162 7.12 3.32 17.81
CA MET A 162 7.44 3.12 16.39
C MET A 162 8.73 2.31 16.19
N ARG A 163 9.66 2.29 17.17
CA ARG A 163 10.91 1.52 17.11
C ARG A 163 10.68 0.01 16.91
N GLU A 164 9.56 -0.50 17.43
CA GLU A 164 9.19 -1.91 17.32
C GLU A 164 8.93 -2.38 15.87
N PHE A 165 8.79 -1.44 14.94
CA PHE A 165 8.52 -1.74 13.54
C PHE A 165 9.78 -1.76 12.67
N ALA A 166 10.80 -1.00 13.03
CA ALA A 166 12.04 -0.92 12.26
C ALA A 166 13.24 -0.80 13.22
N PRO A 167 13.84 -1.93 13.62
CA PRO A 167 15.11 -1.93 14.34
C PRO A 167 16.17 -1.16 13.57
N GLY A 168 16.96 -0.35 14.27
CA GLY A 168 17.96 0.55 13.67
C GLY A 168 17.53 2.01 13.55
N TYR A 169 16.28 2.34 13.94
CA TYR A 169 15.81 3.72 14.03
C TYR A 169 15.81 4.27 15.47
N GLU A 170 16.36 3.54 16.44
CA GLU A 170 16.32 3.89 17.86
C GLU A 170 16.92 5.26 18.14
N GLU A 171 18.03 5.61 17.49
CA GLU A 171 18.69 6.90 17.66
C GLU A 171 17.93 8.07 17.04
N LYS A 172 17.09 7.81 16.02
CA LYS A 172 16.29 8.83 15.33
C LYS A 172 14.99 9.13 16.03
N ILE A 173 14.47 8.20 16.82
CA ILE A 173 13.22 8.29 17.56
C ILE A 173 13.54 8.50 19.04
N VAL A 174 13.81 9.71 19.43
CA VAL A 174 14.25 10.06 20.80
C VAL A 174 13.12 10.62 21.66
N GLY A 175 12.06 11.12 21.05
CA GLY A 175 10.94 11.72 21.76
C GLY A 175 9.79 10.74 22.00
N ASN A 176 9.01 11.02 23.03
CA ASN A 176 7.80 10.27 23.39
C ASN A 176 6.51 11.03 23.05
N GLU A 177 6.60 12.00 22.14
CA GLU A 177 5.45 12.80 21.73
C GLU A 177 4.41 12.01 20.92
N PRO A 178 3.12 12.39 21.02
CA PRO A 178 2.06 11.76 20.25
C PRO A 178 2.14 12.11 18.75
N ARG A 179 1.85 11.13 17.89
CA ARG A 179 1.90 11.31 16.44
C ARG A 179 0.70 10.74 15.72
N LEU A 180 0.24 11.44 14.70
CA LEU A 180 -0.61 10.90 13.65
C LEU A 180 0.25 10.02 12.75
N ILE A 181 -0.16 8.77 12.55
CA ILE A 181 0.58 7.78 11.76
C ILE A 181 -0.07 7.61 10.39
N LEU A 182 0.76 7.74 9.37
CA LEU A 182 0.46 7.54 7.96
C LEU A 182 1.25 6.31 7.50
N PRO A 183 0.62 5.12 7.45
CA PRO A 183 1.30 3.90 7.08
C PRO A 183 1.48 3.80 5.57
N PHE A 184 2.61 3.28 5.13
CA PHE A 184 2.87 2.89 3.75
C PHE A 184 2.63 1.41 3.61
N PHE A 185 1.71 1.05 2.73
CA PHE A 185 1.42 -0.33 2.38
C PHE A 185 1.82 -0.57 0.92
N ASP A 186 2.35 -1.75 0.63
CA ASP A 186 2.52 -2.21 -0.75
C ASP A 186 1.16 -2.63 -1.36
N GLU A 187 1.17 -3.05 -2.63
CA GLU A 187 -0.04 -3.47 -3.35
C GLU A 187 -0.75 -4.67 -2.71
N ASP A 188 -0.05 -5.47 -1.93
CA ASP A 188 -0.55 -6.66 -1.23
C ASP A 188 -0.98 -6.37 0.22
N ASP A 189 -1.09 -5.09 0.60
CA ASP A 189 -1.42 -4.62 1.96
C ASP A 189 -0.37 -5.02 3.03
N ASN A 190 0.89 -5.26 2.66
CA ASN A 190 1.96 -5.42 3.63
C ASN A 190 2.47 -4.06 4.06
N LEU A 191 2.68 -3.89 5.37
CA LEU A 191 3.24 -2.67 5.93
C LEU A 191 4.73 -2.55 5.57
N VAL A 192 5.09 -1.54 4.79
CA VAL A 192 6.46 -1.32 4.29
C VAL A 192 7.16 -0.13 4.94
N GLY A 193 6.40 0.76 5.55
CA GLY A 193 6.93 1.92 6.25
C GLY A 193 5.87 2.67 7.04
N LEU A 194 6.33 3.61 7.87
CA LEU A 194 5.50 4.49 8.68
C LEU A 194 5.99 5.92 8.57
N SER A 195 5.09 6.88 8.50
CA SER A 195 5.39 8.30 8.72
C SER A 195 4.57 8.82 9.90
N GLY A 196 5.24 9.28 10.94
CA GLY A 196 4.64 9.85 12.13
C GLY A 196 4.66 11.39 12.07
N ARG A 197 3.50 12.03 11.88
CA ARG A 197 3.34 13.48 11.95
C ARG A 197 3.09 13.90 13.39
N ALA A 198 3.94 14.77 13.94
CA ALA A 198 3.69 15.36 15.25
C ALA A 198 2.37 16.17 15.23
N ILE A 199 1.49 15.89 16.20
CA ILE A 199 0.23 16.63 16.37
C ILE A 199 0.38 17.86 17.27
N THR A 200 1.52 17.97 17.93
CA THR A 200 1.92 19.11 18.74
C THR A 200 2.99 19.96 18.03
N ASN A 201 3.33 21.12 18.61
CA ASN A 201 4.44 21.93 18.09
C ASN A 201 5.78 21.28 18.45
N HIS A 202 6.23 20.35 17.60
CA HIS A 202 7.48 19.61 17.78
C HIS A 202 8.50 19.97 16.68
N LYS A 203 9.79 20.02 17.03
CA LYS A 203 10.88 20.40 16.12
C LYS A 203 10.95 19.47 14.91
N ILE A 204 10.77 18.15 15.12
CA ILE A 204 10.72 17.15 14.04
C ILE A 204 9.25 16.95 13.68
N ARG A 205 8.80 17.63 12.63
CA ARG A 205 7.41 17.55 12.15
C ARG A 205 7.03 16.18 11.64
N TYR A 206 7.88 15.56 10.83
CA TYR A 206 7.71 14.22 10.27
C TYR A 206 8.85 13.32 10.70
N LEU A 207 8.51 12.12 11.10
CA LEU A 207 9.43 11.04 11.40
C LEU A 207 9.05 9.87 10.50
N THR A 208 9.78 9.71 9.41
CA THR A 208 9.52 8.66 8.43
C THR A 208 10.53 7.53 8.58
N MET A 209 10.04 6.30 8.62
CA MET A 209 10.84 5.10 8.76
C MET A 209 10.44 4.06 7.72
N ARG A 210 11.42 3.37 7.19
CA ARG A 210 11.28 2.25 6.27
C ARG A 210 11.36 0.94 7.06
N ILE A 211 10.42 0.04 6.85
CA ILE A 211 10.36 -1.28 7.51
C ILE A 211 10.97 -2.35 6.60
N ILE A 212 10.71 -2.25 5.29
CA ILE A 212 11.26 -3.14 4.27
C ILE A 212 12.17 -2.31 3.35
N GLU A 213 13.45 -2.65 3.28
CA GLU A 213 14.50 -1.81 2.70
C GLU A 213 14.23 -1.41 1.24
N ASP A 214 13.86 -2.38 0.40
CA ASP A 214 13.66 -2.16 -1.04
C ASP A 214 12.19 -1.92 -1.44
N ALA A 215 11.27 -1.80 -0.47
CA ALA A 215 9.87 -1.59 -0.78
C ALA A 215 9.59 -0.12 -1.16
N PRO A 216 8.60 0.13 -2.04
CA PRO A 216 8.21 1.48 -2.40
C PRO A 216 7.58 2.22 -1.22
N MET A 217 8.13 3.38 -0.89
CA MET A 217 7.56 4.29 0.12
C MET A 217 6.54 5.22 -0.55
N ILE A 218 5.44 4.62 -1.05
CA ILE A 218 4.35 5.33 -1.71
C ILE A 218 3.10 5.20 -0.84
N PHE A 219 2.63 6.31 -0.29
CA PHE A 219 1.39 6.33 0.50
C PHE A 219 0.19 6.19 -0.43
N GLY A 220 -0.74 5.29 -0.09
CA GLY A 220 -1.95 5.04 -0.89
C GLY A 220 -1.77 4.03 -2.04
N LEU A 221 -0.57 3.44 -2.23
CA LEU A 221 -0.28 2.51 -3.32
C LEU A 221 -1.26 1.32 -3.37
N ASN A 222 -1.69 0.83 -2.22
CA ASN A 222 -2.61 -0.29 -2.08
C ASN A 222 -4.09 0.06 -2.37
N THR A 223 -4.42 1.33 -2.57
CA THR A 223 -5.82 1.78 -2.77
C THR A 223 -6.07 2.40 -4.13
N VAL A 224 -5.04 2.63 -4.92
CA VAL A 224 -5.14 3.32 -6.21
C VAL A 224 -5.68 2.41 -7.32
N ASP A 225 -6.58 2.96 -8.13
CA ASP A 225 -7.05 2.34 -9.38
C ASP A 225 -6.11 2.71 -10.54
N LYS A 226 -5.32 1.74 -10.99
CA LYS A 226 -4.31 1.93 -12.05
C LYS A 226 -4.91 2.13 -13.44
N SER A 227 -6.21 1.91 -13.62
CA SER A 227 -6.91 2.15 -14.88
C SER A 227 -7.27 3.62 -15.11
N GLN A 228 -7.31 4.41 -14.04
CA GLN A 228 -7.68 5.81 -14.04
C GLN A 228 -6.47 6.73 -13.89
N THR A 229 -6.67 8.05 -14.06
CA THR A 229 -5.67 9.05 -13.74
C THR A 229 -5.33 9.00 -12.25
N ILE A 230 -4.03 9.01 -11.94
CA ILE A 230 -3.49 8.94 -10.59
C ILE A 230 -2.82 10.28 -10.25
N LEU A 231 -3.30 10.93 -9.21
CA LEU A 231 -2.77 12.18 -8.71
C LEU A 231 -1.64 11.92 -7.71
N VAL A 232 -0.45 12.45 -7.97
CA VAL A 232 0.75 12.20 -7.16
C VAL A 232 1.16 13.48 -6.45
N THR A 233 1.16 13.47 -5.12
CA THR A 233 1.58 14.60 -4.27
C THR A 233 2.91 14.32 -3.56
N GLU A 234 3.54 15.36 -3.00
CA GLU A 234 4.71 15.21 -2.14
C GLU A 234 4.32 14.63 -0.79
N GLY A 235 3.34 15.24 -0.13
CA GLY A 235 2.91 14.91 1.22
C GLY A 235 1.75 13.91 1.28
N PRO A 236 1.81 12.90 2.18
CA PRO A 236 0.68 11.99 2.38
C PRO A 236 -0.61 12.70 2.81
N ILE A 237 -0.52 13.81 3.55
CA ILE A 237 -1.72 14.56 3.98
C ILE A 237 -2.43 15.19 2.78
N ASP A 238 -1.68 15.71 1.82
CA ASP A 238 -2.25 16.35 0.63
C ASP A 238 -2.98 15.36 -0.25
N SER A 239 -2.45 14.14 -0.39
CA SER A 239 -3.12 13.07 -1.14
C SER A 239 -4.47 12.68 -0.55
N LEU A 240 -4.70 12.86 0.75
CA LEU A 240 -5.98 12.54 1.38
C LEU A 240 -7.16 13.39 0.89
N PHE A 241 -6.90 14.55 0.31
CA PHE A 241 -7.93 15.43 -0.24
C PHE A 241 -8.31 15.06 -1.68
N LEU A 242 -7.49 14.26 -2.34
CA LEU A 242 -7.65 13.99 -3.77
C LEU A 242 -8.24 12.59 -4.03
N PRO A 243 -9.03 12.43 -5.09
CA PRO A 243 -9.47 11.12 -5.54
C PRO A 243 -8.31 10.37 -6.21
N ASN A 244 -8.32 9.04 -6.13
CA ASN A 244 -7.36 8.16 -6.80
C ASN A 244 -5.92 8.68 -6.74
N SER A 245 -5.42 8.91 -5.54
CA SER A 245 -4.18 9.64 -5.29
C SER A 245 -3.18 8.84 -4.46
N VAL A 246 -1.91 9.17 -4.65
CA VAL A 246 -0.78 8.64 -3.88
C VAL A 246 0.15 9.77 -3.48
N ALA A 247 1.03 9.52 -2.49
CA ALA A 247 2.10 10.44 -2.17
C ALA A 247 3.45 9.73 -2.15
N SER A 248 4.48 10.40 -2.70
CA SER A 248 5.84 9.86 -2.76
C SER A 248 6.60 9.93 -1.43
N GLY A 249 6.11 10.73 -0.46
CA GLY A 249 6.81 10.98 0.80
C GLY A 249 8.08 11.84 0.67
N ASN A 250 8.38 12.33 -0.53
CA ASN A 250 9.53 13.21 -0.83
C ASN A 250 9.27 14.00 -2.12
N ALA A 251 10.19 14.93 -2.48
CA ALA A 251 10.07 15.75 -3.68
C ALA A 251 10.32 15.01 -5.00
N ASN A 252 10.76 13.76 -4.99
CA ASN A 252 10.98 12.98 -6.21
C ASN A 252 9.70 12.23 -6.63
N LEU A 253 8.67 12.96 -7.05
CA LEU A 253 7.36 12.41 -7.43
C LEU A 253 7.45 11.45 -8.61
N LYS A 254 8.39 11.67 -9.53
CA LYS A 254 8.55 10.84 -10.72
C LYS A 254 8.95 9.39 -10.43
N SER A 255 9.58 9.12 -9.27
CA SER A 255 9.92 7.75 -8.84
C SER A 255 8.69 6.86 -8.66
N VAL A 256 7.49 7.44 -8.52
CA VAL A 256 6.23 6.71 -8.51
C VAL A 256 5.98 6.00 -9.84
N GLY A 257 6.52 6.53 -10.94
CA GLY A 257 6.47 5.93 -12.29
C GLY A 257 7.22 4.60 -12.43
N ASP A 258 8.06 4.22 -11.47
CA ASP A 258 8.71 2.91 -11.42
C ASP A 258 7.74 1.80 -10.98
N TYR A 259 6.60 2.17 -10.36
CA TYR A 259 5.62 1.25 -9.77
C TYR A 259 4.22 1.39 -10.38
N LEU A 260 3.89 2.56 -10.93
CA LEU A 260 2.57 2.88 -11.47
C LEU A 260 2.68 3.32 -12.96
N PRO A 261 1.63 3.12 -13.78
CA PRO A 261 1.63 3.48 -15.19
C PRO A 261 1.91 4.97 -15.41
N LYS A 262 3.05 5.30 -16.00
CA LYS A 262 3.52 6.67 -16.20
C LYS A 262 2.53 7.56 -16.94
N ASP A 263 1.85 7.02 -17.94
CA ASP A 263 0.85 7.71 -18.75
C ASP A 263 -0.42 8.09 -17.98
N LYS A 264 -0.61 7.52 -16.79
CA LYS A 264 -1.72 7.80 -15.88
C LYS A 264 -1.35 8.81 -14.79
N LEU A 265 -0.07 9.13 -14.61
CA LEU A 265 0.39 9.98 -13.51
C LEU A 265 0.23 11.47 -13.84
N VAL A 266 -0.32 12.21 -12.90
CA VAL A 266 -0.27 13.68 -12.83
C VAL A 266 0.50 14.07 -11.58
N LEU A 267 1.67 14.66 -11.77
CA LEU A 267 2.55 15.06 -10.67
C LEU A 267 2.16 16.45 -10.16
N ILE A 268 1.91 16.55 -8.86
CA ILE A 268 1.43 17.76 -8.19
C ILE A 268 2.46 18.14 -7.12
N TYR A 269 3.36 19.03 -7.49
CA TYR A 269 4.38 19.57 -6.58
C TYR A 269 3.80 20.64 -5.67
N ASP A 270 4.43 20.85 -4.52
CA ASP A 270 4.13 22.01 -3.67
C ASP A 270 4.28 23.31 -4.47
N ASN A 271 3.44 24.30 -4.19
CA ASN A 271 3.50 25.61 -4.86
C ASN A 271 4.63 26.46 -4.29
N GLU A 272 5.85 26.07 -4.57
CA GLU A 272 7.08 26.73 -4.11
C GLU A 272 7.95 27.22 -5.28
N PRO A 273 7.55 28.28 -6.02
CA PRO A 273 8.23 28.72 -7.24
C PRO A 273 9.63 29.29 -7.02
N ARG A 274 10.11 29.41 -5.76
CA ARG A 274 11.47 29.81 -5.37
C ARG A 274 12.29 28.65 -4.82
N ASN A 275 11.70 27.50 -4.58
CA ASN A 275 12.40 26.33 -4.05
C ASN A 275 13.19 25.64 -5.17
N LYS A 276 14.51 25.72 -5.10
CA LYS A 276 15.41 25.18 -6.14
C LYS A 276 15.26 23.66 -6.34
N GLU A 277 14.92 22.93 -5.29
CA GLU A 277 14.71 21.48 -5.36
C GLU A 277 13.40 21.14 -6.09
N VAL A 278 12.29 21.76 -5.70
CA VAL A 278 10.99 21.61 -6.37
C VAL A 278 11.10 21.99 -7.85
N MET A 279 11.70 23.14 -8.15
CA MET A 279 11.92 23.59 -9.54
C MET A 279 12.75 22.60 -10.36
N ARG A 280 13.80 22.05 -9.78
CA ARG A 280 14.68 21.08 -10.45
C ARG A 280 13.93 19.78 -10.76
N GLU A 281 13.21 19.21 -9.77
CA GLU A 281 12.49 17.96 -9.94
C GLU A 281 11.29 18.12 -10.87
N MET A 282 10.52 19.21 -10.77
CA MET A 282 9.42 19.52 -11.69
C MET A 282 9.92 19.65 -13.14
N LYS A 283 11.03 20.38 -13.37
CA LYS A 283 11.63 20.51 -14.70
C LYS A 283 12.02 19.14 -15.27
N ARG A 284 12.70 18.31 -14.49
CA ARG A 284 13.09 16.95 -14.90
C ARG A 284 11.88 16.09 -15.24
N ALA A 285 10.83 16.14 -14.44
CA ALA A 285 9.60 15.42 -14.72
C ALA A 285 8.97 15.84 -16.06
N ILE A 286 8.93 17.14 -16.36
CA ILE A 286 8.45 17.67 -17.64
C ILE A 286 9.32 17.17 -18.81
N GLU A 287 10.64 17.23 -18.65
CA GLU A 287 11.61 16.77 -19.67
C GLU A 287 11.51 15.25 -19.91
N GLU A 288 11.20 14.48 -18.88
CA GLU A 288 10.94 13.04 -18.96
C GLU A 288 9.53 12.70 -19.48
N GLY A 289 8.67 13.71 -19.77
CA GLY A 289 7.37 13.54 -20.41
C GLY A 289 6.20 13.21 -19.46
N PHE A 290 6.35 13.49 -18.17
CA PHE A 290 5.21 13.40 -17.23
C PHE A 290 4.22 14.56 -17.44
N SER A 291 2.96 14.31 -17.09
CA SER A 291 1.99 15.38 -16.87
C SER A 291 2.20 16.00 -15.50
N VAL A 292 2.23 17.33 -15.44
CA VAL A 292 2.55 18.09 -14.22
C VAL A 292 1.49 19.18 -14.01
N CYS A 293 0.98 19.30 -12.79
CA CYS A 293 0.17 20.45 -12.38
C CYS A 293 1.12 21.64 -12.13
N ILE A 294 0.88 22.75 -12.80
CA ILE A 294 1.60 24.02 -12.64
C ILE A 294 0.62 25.04 -12.09
N TRP A 295 0.79 25.40 -10.84
CA TRP A 295 -0.14 26.28 -10.12
C TRP A 295 -0.27 27.64 -10.78
N PRO A 296 -1.48 28.23 -10.84
CA PRO A 296 -1.68 29.55 -11.39
C PRO A 296 -1.10 30.64 -10.46
N ASP A 297 -0.78 31.80 -11.03
CA ASP A 297 -0.09 32.91 -10.35
C ASP A 297 -0.87 33.50 -9.17
N ASP A 298 -2.19 33.39 -9.19
CA ASP A 298 -3.10 33.86 -8.14
C ASP A 298 -3.20 32.90 -6.95
N MET A 299 -2.76 31.63 -7.10
CA MET A 299 -2.68 30.68 -6.01
C MET A 299 -1.53 31.03 -5.08
N LYS A 300 -1.84 31.34 -3.82
CA LYS A 300 -0.85 31.76 -2.82
C LYS A 300 -0.47 30.66 -1.85
N GLU A 301 -1.34 29.68 -1.67
CA GLU A 301 -1.17 28.57 -0.75
C GLU A 301 -0.04 27.67 -1.26
N LYS A 302 0.72 27.15 -0.28
CA LYS A 302 1.87 26.30 -0.57
C LYS A 302 1.47 24.90 -1.02
N ASP A 303 0.48 24.32 -0.36
CA ASP A 303 0.07 22.93 -0.53
C ASP A 303 -1.46 22.79 -0.54
N ILE A 304 -1.95 21.61 -0.91
CA ILE A 304 -3.40 21.33 -1.01
C ILE A 304 -4.09 21.48 0.35
N ASN A 305 -3.45 21.03 1.44
CA ASN A 305 -4.04 21.17 2.76
C ASN A 305 -4.25 22.65 3.13
N ASP A 306 -3.31 23.51 2.80
CA ASP A 306 -3.45 24.94 3.06
C ASP A 306 -4.52 25.59 2.14
N MET A 307 -4.67 25.15 0.88
CA MET A 307 -5.78 25.58 0.01
C MET A 307 -7.15 25.31 0.63
N VAL A 308 -7.33 24.11 1.20
CA VAL A 308 -8.59 23.72 1.85
C VAL A 308 -8.75 24.38 3.22
N ARG A 309 -7.68 24.47 4.03
CA ARG A 309 -7.72 24.92 5.39
C ARG A 309 -7.76 26.44 5.52
N VAL A 310 -6.89 27.14 4.78
CA VAL A 310 -6.67 28.58 4.88
C VAL A 310 -7.60 29.32 3.93
N SER A 311 -7.61 28.95 2.66
CA SER A 311 -8.44 29.64 1.65
C SER A 311 -9.85 29.10 1.55
N ASN A 312 -10.21 28.07 2.34
CA ASN A 312 -11.52 27.45 2.38
C ASN A 312 -12.02 26.90 1.03
N LEU A 313 -11.10 26.56 0.12
CA LEU A 313 -11.49 25.89 -1.12
C LEU A 313 -12.10 24.51 -0.82
N SER A 314 -13.15 24.18 -1.49
CA SER A 314 -13.69 22.82 -1.50
C SER A 314 -12.73 21.88 -2.23
N VAL A 315 -12.84 20.59 -1.95
CA VAL A 315 -12.05 19.56 -2.66
C VAL A 315 -12.32 19.63 -4.17
N ASP A 316 -13.56 19.83 -4.57
CA ASP A 316 -13.94 19.93 -5.99
C ASP A 316 -13.28 21.14 -6.68
N GLU A 317 -13.23 22.30 -6.02
CA GLU A 317 -12.52 23.48 -6.53
C GLU A 317 -11.02 23.24 -6.70
N VAL A 318 -10.38 22.53 -5.73
CA VAL A 318 -8.97 22.14 -5.85
C VAL A 318 -8.75 21.21 -7.04
N ILE A 319 -9.62 20.22 -7.22
CA ILE A 319 -9.57 19.29 -8.37
C ILE A 319 -9.74 20.05 -9.69
N ASP A 320 -10.64 21.00 -9.75
CA ASP A 320 -10.86 21.84 -10.92
C ASP A 320 -9.62 22.68 -11.27
N VAL A 321 -8.96 23.24 -10.27
CA VAL A 321 -7.68 23.97 -10.45
C VAL A 321 -6.61 23.03 -11.00
N ILE A 322 -6.45 21.83 -10.42
CA ILE A 322 -5.48 20.82 -10.87
C ILE A 322 -5.77 20.45 -12.34
N ASN A 323 -7.02 20.14 -12.68
CA ASN A 323 -7.39 19.74 -14.05
C ASN A 323 -7.11 20.83 -15.07
N LYS A 324 -7.41 22.09 -14.76
CA LYS A 324 -7.19 23.24 -15.65
C LYS A 324 -5.71 23.59 -15.81
N ASN A 325 -4.88 23.21 -14.85
CA ASN A 325 -3.47 23.58 -14.80
C ASN A 325 -2.52 22.38 -14.95
N THR A 326 -3.01 21.23 -15.42
CA THR A 326 -2.20 20.07 -15.75
C THR A 326 -1.73 20.14 -17.20
N PHE A 327 -0.43 20.10 -17.41
CA PHE A 327 0.20 20.21 -18.72
C PHE A 327 1.28 19.14 -18.91
N SER A 328 1.64 18.85 -20.16
CA SER A 328 2.74 17.96 -20.54
C SER A 328 3.55 18.53 -21.71
N GLY A 329 4.75 18.01 -21.94
CA GLY A 329 5.60 18.38 -23.06
C GLY A 329 5.94 19.88 -23.15
N PRO A 330 6.02 20.48 -24.38
CA PRO A 330 6.43 21.87 -24.57
C PRO A 330 5.54 22.88 -23.83
N THR A 331 4.24 22.63 -23.74
CA THR A 331 3.29 23.50 -23.02
C THR A 331 3.60 23.54 -21.54
N ALA A 332 3.91 22.39 -20.93
CA ALA A 332 4.32 22.33 -19.52
C ALA A 332 5.62 23.11 -19.30
N LEU A 333 6.61 23.00 -20.20
CA LEU A 333 7.85 23.73 -20.09
C LEU A 333 7.65 25.25 -20.18
N LEU A 334 6.77 25.72 -21.07
CA LEU A 334 6.42 27.13 -21.18
C LEU A 334 5.77 27.64 -19.88
N LYS A 335 4.76 26.93 -19.37
CA LYS A 335 4.06 27.30 -18.14
C LYS A 335 4.99 27.27 -16.92
N PHE A 336 5.85 26.26 -16.82
CA PHE A 336 6.88 26.16 -15.78
C PHE A 336 7.82 27.37 -15.78
N ASN A 337 8.25 27.83 -16.98
CA ASN A 337 9.12 29.00 -17.08
C ASN A 337 8.45 30.31 -16.64
N SER A 338 7.13 30.41 -16.78
CA SER A 338 6.35 31.55 -16.26
C SER A 338 6.12 31.44 -14.75
N TRP A 339 5.88 30.19 -14.23
CA TRP A 339 5.57 29.96 -12.82
C TRP A 339 6.80 30.16 -11.90
N ARG A 340 7.99 29.74 -12.35
CA ARG A 340 9.21 29.86 -11.53
C ARG A 340 9.60 31.31 -11.30
N ILE A 341 9.99 31.63 -10.07
CA ILE A 341 10.52 32.94 -9.69
C ILE A 341 12.04 32.77 -9.50
N ALA A 342 12.83 33.53 -10.25
CA ALA A 342 14.31 33.49 -10.23
C ALA A 342 14.86 33.99 -8.87
#